data_daeef4a4f9ded12de8b65efd02dba4ce
#
_entry.id   daeef4a4f9ded12de8b65efd02dba4ce
#
_cell.length_a   1.000
_cell.length_b   1.000
_cell.length_c   1.000
_cell.angle_alpha   90.00
_cell.angle_beta   90.00
_cell.angle_gamma   90.00
#
_symmetry.space_group_name_H-M   'P 1'
#
loop_
_entity.id
_entity.type
_entity.pdbx_description
1 polymer ?
#
loop_
_entity_poly.entity_id
_entity_poly.type
_entity_poly.pdbx_seq_one_letter_code
_entity_poly.pdbx_strand_id
1 'polypeptide(L)'
;MKKFIRNNAVFIGLSLMLIAALGLALLWVPKGDLHLLLCDRHTPARDIFYRYYTQVAEWFPYVVCVALLLFSRIGDGIFATSALILSALTTQLFKHLINAPRPLTWFGANMPDVQLPLVDGVRMNYWFSFPSGHTTSFFALFFVLCIIVTNYLAPNNAGDLTAKRSNSVSGLLQALLFVLATLGAYSRIYLSQHFAADVFAGVVVGVGITICCYVLFCRFEDRKWYNYRLFKKK
;
A
#
# COMPACT_ATOMS: atom_id res chain seq x y z
N MET A 1 1.74 -19.29 10.71
CA MET A 1 1.95 -18.88 9.30
C MET A 1 0.87 -19.41 8.35
N LYS A 2 0.55 -20.71 8.27
CA LYS A 2 -0.51 -21.25 7.38
C LYS A 2 -1.88 -20.57 7.56
N LYS A 3 -2.34 -20.35 8.80
CA LYS A 3 -3.60 -19.65 9.11
C LYS A 3 -3.58 -18.20 8.61
N PHE A 4 -2.47 -17.49 8.79
CA PHE A 4 -2.29 -16.11 8.30
C PHE A 4 -2.43 -16.02 6.78
N ILE A 5 -1.69 -16.86 6.04
CA ILE A 5 -1.74 -16.88 4.58
C ILE A 5 -3.17 -17.20 4.11
N ARG A 6 -3.83 -18.19 4.69
CA ARG A 6 -5.21 -18.55 4.34
C ARG A 6 -6.19 -17.39 4.61
N ASN A 7 -6.07 -16.73 5.75
CA ASN A 7 -6.98 -15.64 6.13
C ASN A 7 -6.80 -14.39 5.29
N ASN A 8 -5.62 -14.16 4.70
CA ASN A 8 -5.28 -13.00 3.89
C ASN A 8 -4.96 -13.37 2.43
N ALA A 9 -5.42 -14.53 1.97
CA ALA A 9 -5.03 -15.12 0.69
C ALA A 9 -5.38 -14.25 -0.52
N VAL A 10 -6.51 -13.54 -0.48
CA VAL A 10 -6.95 -12.68 -1.60
C VAL A 10 -6.04 -11.47 -1.72
N PHE A 11 -5.78 -10.74 -0.63
CA PHE A 11 -4.91 -9.56 -0.67
C PHE A 11 -3.47 -9.93 -1.07
N ILE A 12 -2.93 -11.02 -0.47
CA ILE A 12 -1.58 -11.50 -0.78
C ILE A 12 -1.50 -11.97 -2.23
N GLY A 13 -2.47 -12.77 -2.70
CA GLY A 13 -2.51 -13.29 -4.07
C GLY A 13 -2.58 -12.16 -5.11
N LEU A 14 -3.47 -11.19 -4.91
CA LEU A 14 -3.58 -10.02 -5.78
C LEU A 14 -2.31 -9.16 -5.76
N SER A 15 -1.67 -9.00 -4.59
CA SER A 15 -0.39 -8.28 -4.49
C SER A 15 0.73 -9.00 -5.25
N LEU A 16 0.82 -10.33 -5.15
CA LEU A 16 1.79 -11.12 -5.92
C LEU A 16 1.53 -11.04 -7.42
N MET A 17 0.26 -11.08 -7.85
CA MET A 17 -0.12 -10.89 -9.25
C MET A 17 0.28 -9.50 -9.76
N LEU A 18 0.05 -8.45 -8.98
CA LEU A 18 0.47 -7.09 -9.34
C LEU A 18 1.99 -6.97 -9.44
N ILE A 19 2.73 -7.54 -8.48
CA ILE A 19 4.21 -7.59 -8.49
C ILE A 19 4.69 -8.32 -9.74
N ALA A 20 4.12 -9.48 -10.06
CA ALA A 20 4.48 -10.25 -11.25
C ALA A 20 4.17 -9.47 -12.54
N ALA A 21 3.00 -8.85 -12.64
CA ALA A 21 2.60 -8.05 -13.82
C ALA A 21 3.52 -6.83 -14.02
N LEU A 22 3.78 -6.07 -12.96
CA LEU A 22 4.72 -4.94 -13.03
C LEU A 22 6.15 -5.41 -13.34
N GLY A 23 6.59 -6.51 -12.71
CA GLY A 23 7.91 -7.09 -12.98
C GLY A 23 8.08 -7.50 -14.44
N LEU A 24 7.09 -8.19 -15.01
CA LEU A 24 7.09 -8.55 -16.43
C LEU A 24 7.09 -7.30 -17.32
N ALA A 25 6.23 -6.30 -17.04
CA ALA A 25 6.20 -5.06 -17.80
C ALA A 25 7.56 -4.34 -17.79
N LEU A 26 8.23 -4.30 -16.64
CA LEU A 26 9.57 -3.69 -16.49
C LEU A 26 10.68 -4.44 -17.25
N LEU A 27 10.51 -5.73 -17.52
CA LEU A 27 11.48 -6.52 -18.30
C LEU A 27 11.29 -6.34 -19.82
N TRP A 28 10.06 -6.09 -20.27
CA TRP A 28 9.73 -6.09 -21.70
C TRP A 28 9.56 -4.70 -22.31
N VAL A 29 9.22 -3.69 -21.48
CA VAL A 29 8.90 -2.35 -21.99
C VAL A 29 9.93 -1.34 -21.46
N PRO A 30 10.54 -0.51 -22.34
CA PRO A 30 11.46 0.54 -21.93
C PRO A 30 10.82 1.50 -20.91
N LYS A 31 11.63 2.02 -20.00
CA LYS A 31 11.18 2.83 -18.84
C LYS A 31 10.29 4.02 -19.24
N GLY A 32 10.70 4.76 -20.29
CA GLY A 32 9.96 5.94 -20.77
C GLY A 32 8.62 5.53 -21.39
N ASP A 33 8.64 4.54 -22.29
CA ASP A 33 7.45 4.06 -22.99
C ASP A 33 6.43 3.47 -22.05
N LEU A 34 6.89 2.69 -21.06
CA LEU A 34 6.01 2.15 -20.01
C LEU A 34 5.35 3.26 -19.19
N HIS A 35 6.09 4.33 -18.88
CA HIS A 35 5.53 5.47 -18.17
C HIS A 35 4.44 6.16 -18.99
N LEU A 36 4.72 6.48 -20.26
CA LEU A 36 3.77 7.12 -21.16
C LEU A 36 2.52 6.26 -21.37
N LEU A 37 2.69 4.94 -21.59
CA LEU A 37 1.58 4.00 -21.71
C LEU A 37 0.66 4.02 -20.49
N LEU A 38 1.22 4.13 -19.28
CA LEU A 38 0.45 4.09 -18.04
C LEU A 38 -0.16 5.45 -17.65
N CYS A 39 0.38 6.57 -18.12
CA CYS A 39 -0.12 7.91 -17.81
C CYS A 39 -0.90 8.59 -18.95
N ASP A 40 -1.15 7.91 -20.08
CA ASP A 40 -1.68 8.48 -21.34
C ASP A 40 -3.12 9.03 -21.25
N ARG A 41 -3.95 8.60 -20.30
CA ARG A 41 -5.39 8.89 -20.33
C ARG A 41 -5.81 9.95 -19.31
N HIS A 42 -5.35 11.18 -19.51
CA HIS A 42 -5.78 12.32 -18.70
C HIS A 42 -7.20 12.78 -19.05
N THR A 43 -8.01 13.01 -18.01
CA THR A 43 -9.32 13.66 -18.10
C THR A 43 -9.51 14.53 -16.86
N PRO A 44 -10.28 15.66 -16.94
CA PRO A 44 -10.48 16.54 -15.79
C PRO A 44 -10.98 15.81 -14.52
N ALA A 45 -11.87 14.85 -14.69
CA ALA A 45 -12.40 14.07 -13.56
C ALA A 45 -11.32 13.17 -12.91
N ARG A 46 -10.46 12.52 -13.71
CA ARG A 46 -9.36 11.69 -13.22
C ARG A 46 -8.27 12.54 -12.58
N ASP A 47 -7.96 13.69 -13.17
CA ASP A 47 -6.96 14.63 -12.65
C ASP A 47 -7.33 15.09 -11.25
N ILE A 48 -8.58 15.52 -11.06
CA ILE A 48 -9.14 15.88 -9.76
C ILE A 48 -9.09 14.67 -8.81
N PHE A 49 -9.59 13.51 -9.24
CA PHE A 49 -9.62 12.32 -8.40
C PHE A 49 -8.23 11.93 -7.91
N TYR A 50 -7.25 11.74 -8.80
CA TYR A 50 -5.92 11.28 -8.41
C TYR A 50 -5.13 12.33 -7.64
N ARG A 51 -5.32 13.62 -7.94
CA ARG A 51 -4.73 14.72 -7.19
C ARG A 51 -5.13 14.71 -5.71
N TYR A 52 -6.40 14.47 -5.40
CA TYR A 52 -6.88 14.39 -4.02
C TYR A 52 -6.67 13.02 -3.39
N TYR A 53 -6.88 11.95 -4.13
CA TYR A 53 -6.74 10.60 -3.61
C TYR A 53 -5.31 10.29 -3.16
N THR A 54 -4.30 10.78 -3.87
CA THR A 54 -2.91 10.58 -3.49
C THR A 54 -2.57 11.14 -2.10
N GLN A 55 -3.24 12.23 -1.68
CA GLN A 55 -3.02 12.86 -0.38
C GLN A 55 -3.48 11.99 0.80
N VAL A 56 -4.35 11.02 0.56
CA VAL A 56 -4.76 10.04 1.58
C VAL A 56 -3.55 9.32 2.18
N ALA A 57 -2.49 9.06 1.40
CA ALA A 57 -1.27 8.44 1.91
C ALA A 57 -0.48 9.31 2.91
N GLU A 58 -0.74 10.61 2.97
CA GLU A 58 0.02 11.55 3.80
C GLU A 58 -0.51 11.62 5.23
N TRP A 59 -1.80 11.74 5.44
CA TRP A 59 -2.41 11.95 6.75
C TRP A 59 -3.26 10.80 7.26
N PHE A 60 -3.93 10.07 6.37
CA PHE A 60 -4.88 9.03 6.76
C PHE A 60 -4.25 7.87 7.55
N PRO A 61 -3.02 7.39 7.23
CA PRO A 61 -2.34 6.37 8.04
C PRO A 61 -2.21 6.76 9.51
N TYR A 62 -1.91 8.02 9.81
CA TYR A 62 -1.78 8.49 11.19
C TYR A 62 -3.12 8.47 11.92
N VAL A 63 -4.20 8.91 11.26
CA VAL A 63 -5.55 8.87 11.82
C VAL A 63 -5.97 7.43 12.12
N VAL A 64 -5.70 6.50 11.20
CA VAL A 64 -6.00 5.07 11.41
C VAL A 64 -5.20 4.50 12.57
N CYS A 65 -3.91 4.80 12.68
CA CYS A 65 -3.09 4.33 13.80
C CYS A 65 -3.65 4.82 15.14
N VAL A 66 -3.97 6.10 15.24
CA VAL A 66 -4.57 6.68 16.47
C VAL A 66 -5.92 6.02 16.77
N ALA A 67 -6.78 5.85 15.77
CA ALA A 67 -8.07 5.19 15.96
C ALA A 67 -7.92 3.73 16.43
N LEU A 68 -6.97 2.99 15.88
CA LEU A 68 -6.68 1.62 16.30
C LEU A 68 -6.14 1.56 17.74
N LEU A 69 -5.26 2.47 18.12
CA LEU A 69 -4.76 2.56 19.50
C LEU A 69 -5.86 2.88 20.50
N LEU A 70 -6.81 3.73 20.12
CA LEU A 70 -7.89 4.16 21.03
C LEU A 70 -9.03 3.15 21.10
N PHE A 71 -9.49 2.60 19.97
CA PHE A 71 -10.76 1.87 19.85
C PHE A 71 -10.61 0.38 19.58
N SER A 72 -9.40 -0.13 19.32
CA SER A 72 -9.14 -1.57 19.15
C SER A 72 -8.32 -2.14 20.31
N ARG A 73 -7.70 -3.30 20.13
CA ARG A 73 -6.68 -3.80 21.04
C ARG A 73 -5.40 -2.98 20.89
N ILE A 74 -4.74 -2.65 21.98
CA ILE A 74 -3.47 -1.90 21.95
C ILE A 74 -2.45 -2.60 21.03
N GLY A 75 -2.39 -3.93 21.07
CA GLY A 75 -1.51 -4.70 20.18
C GLY A 75 -1.75 -4.45 18.70
N ASP A 76 -3.01 -4.31 18.26
CA ASP A 76 -3.34 -4.02 16.87
C ASP A 76 -2.84 -2.61 16.46
N GLY A 77 -3.01 -1.63 17.35
CA GLY A 77 -2.52 -0.26 17.13
C GLY A 77 -0.99 -0.18 17.09
N ILE A 78 -0.30 -0.87 18.00
CA ILE A 78 1.17 -0.92 17.99
C ILE A 78 1.69 -1.64 16.74
N PHE A 79 1.07 -2.77 16.34
CA PHE A 79 1.40 -3.47 15.10
C PHE A 79 1.26 -2.54 13.89
N ALA A 80 0.11 -1.85 13.76
CA ALA A 80 -0.15 -0.91 12.66
C ALA A 80 0.90 0.20 12.61
N THR A 81 1.15 0.85 13.74
CA THR A 81 2.12 1.93 13.87
C THR A 81 3.53 1.46 13.52
N SER A 82 3.95 0.29 14.02
CA SER A 82 5.25 -0.28 13.71
C SER A 82 5.43 -0.60 12.24
N ALA A 83 4.41 -1.21 11.60
CA ALA A 83 4.45 -1.54 10.18
C ALA A 83 4.59 -0.27 9.31
N LEU A 84 3.84 0.79 9.62
CA LEU A 84 3.89 2.04 8.87
C LEU A 84 5.20 2.80 9.09
N ILE A 85 5.69 2.89 10.32
CA ILE A 85 6.97 3.55 10.62
C ILE A 85 8.13 2.82 9.94
N LEU A 86 8.22 1.49 10.09
CA LEU A 86 9.29 0.71 9.48
C LEU A 86 9.24 0.76 7.95
N SER A 87 8.04 0.75 7.35
CA SER A 87 7.86 0.96 5.91
C SER A 87 8.37 2.33 5.46
N ALA A 88 8.04 3.38 6.21
CA ALA A 88 8.50 4.74 5.93
C ALA A 88 10.03 4.86 6.06
N LEU A 89 10.62 4.35 7.15
CA LEU A 89 12.07 4.37 7.37
C LEU A 89 12.82 3.61 6.29
N THR A 90 12.34 2.41 5.92
CA THR A 90 12.92 1.61 4.82
C THR A 90 12.87 2.38 3.50
N THR A 91 11.74 3.02 3.20
CA THR A 91 11.60 3.86 2.01
C THR A 91 12.58 5.03 2.01
N GLN A 92 12.71 5.76 3.13
CA GLN A 92 13.63 6.89 3.23
C GLN A 92 15.08 6.43 3.08
N LEU A 93 15.46 5.31 3.69
CA LEU A 93 16.80 4.74 3.54
C LEU A 93 17.15 4.51 2.06
N PHE A 94 16.28 3.80 1.32
CA PHE A 94 16.51 3.54 -0.11
C PHE A 94 16.51 4.82 -0.95
N LYS A 95 15.67 5.80 -0.64
CA LYS A 95 15.66 7.10 -1.33
C LYS A 95 17.02 7.81 -1.24
N HIS A 96 17.61 7.83 -0.06
CA HIS A 96 18.91 8.48 0.14
C HIS A 96 20.06 7.67 -0.46
N LEU A 97 19.99 6.34 -0.44
CA LEU A 97 21.02 5.49 -1.03
C LEU A 97 21.05 5.54 -2.56
N ILE A 98 19.87 5.62 -3.20
CA ILE A 98 19.75 5.49 -4.66
C ILE A 98 19.64 6.85 -5.35
N ASN A 99 18.98 7.83 -4.72
CA ASN A 99 18.78 9.19 -5.22
C ASN A 99 18.37 9.26 -6.73
N ALA A 100 17.39 8.44 -7.12
CA ALA A 100 16.97 8.35 -8.52
C ALA A 100 16.21 9.60 -8.99
N PRO A 101 16.36 10.02 -10.26
CA PRO A 101 15.58 11.11 -10.85
C PRO A 101 14.12 10.70 -11.01
N ARG A 102 13.20 11.66 -10.80
CA ARG A 102 11.76 11.53 -11.05
C ARG A 102 11.43 11.69 -12.54
N PRO A 103 10.20 11.31 -12.96
CA PRO A 103 9.81 11.37 -14.37
C PRO A 103 10.13 12.70 -15.04
N LEU A 104 9.74 13.83 -14.45
CA LEU A 104 10.00 15.15 -15.03
C LEU A 104 11.49 15.39 -15.33
N THR A 105 12.38 15.08 -14.39
CA THR A 105 13.84 15.22 -14.58
C THR A 105 14.38 14.22 -15.60
N TRP A 106 13.91 12.98 -15.53
CA TRP A 106 14.39 11.92 -16.40
C TRP A 106 13.98 12.16 -17.87
N PHE A 107 12.72 12.52 -18.12
CA PHE A 107 12.24 12.83 -19.46
C PHE A 107 12.96 14.05 -20.06
N GLY A 108 13.16 15.12 -19.26
CA GLY A 108 13.92 16.29 -19.72
C GLY A 108 15.35 15.97 -20.16
N ALA A 109 15.98 14.93 -19.57
CA ALA A 109 17.33 14.52 -19.94
C ALA A 109 17.39 13.46 -21.05
N ASN A 110 16.40 12.57 -21.17
CA ASN A 110 16.49 11.40 -22.07
C ASN A 110 15.50 11.45 -23.23
N MET A 111 14.41 12.20 -23.12
CA MET A 111 13.35 12.33 -24.15
C MET A 111 12.83 13.78 -24.16
N PRO A 112 13.67 14.80 -24.47
CA PRO A 112 13.32 16.22 -24.32
C PRO A 112 12.16 16.65 -25.25
N ASP A 113 11.96 15.96 -26.36
CA ASP A 113 10.88 16.25 -27.31
C ASP A 113 9.51 15.71 -26.88
N VAL A 114 9.47 14.89 -25.82
CA VAL A 114 8.23 14.31 -25.31
C VAL A 114 7.66 15.22 -24.22
N GLN A 115 6.45 15.72 -24.47
CA GLN A 115 5.69 16.45 -23.46
C GLN A 115 5.07 15.47 -22.46
N LEU A 116 5.60 15.50 -21.22
CA LEU A 116 5.06 14.68 -20.14
C LEU A 116 3.71 15.26 -19.69
N PRO A 117 2.63 14.45 -19.63
CA PRO A 117 1.34 14.92 -19.12
C PRO A 117 1.45 15.25 -17.62
N LEU A 118 1.14 16.49 -17.28
CA LEU A 118 1.17 17.00 -15.91
C LEU A 118 -0.22 17.46 -15.51
N VAL A 119 -0.54 17.30 -14.21
CA VAL A 119 -1.82 17.73 -13.63
C VAL A 119 -1.62 19.04 -12.87
N ASP A 120 -2.43 20.04 -13.19
CA ASP A 120 -2.37 21.37 -12.58
C ASP A 120 -2.54 21.29 -11.05
N GLY A 121 -1.70 22.08 -10.36
CA GLY A 121 -1.72 22.18 -8.90
C GLY A 121 -1.10 20.98 -8.18
N VAL A 122 -0.45 20.06 -8.89
CA VAL A 122 0.39 19.02 -8.30
C VAL A 122 1.83 19.50 -8.23
N ARG A 123 2.37 19.58 -7.00
CA ARG A 123 3.78 19.97 -6.81
C ARG A 123 4.70 18.89 -7.38
N MET A 124 5.54 19.27 -8.33
CA MET A 124 6.53 18.37 -8.92
C MET A 124 7.81 18.35 -8.09
N ASN A 125 8.33 17.14 -7.88
CA ASN A 125 9.63 16.91 -7.27
C ASN A 125 10.58 16.35 -8.34
N TYR A 126 11.88 16.53 -8.16
CA TYR A 126 12.88 16.23 -9.19
C TYR A 126 13.69 14.97 -8.90
N TRP A 127 13.97 14.69 -7.62
CA TRP A 127 14.85 13.62 -7.14
C TRP A 127 14.16 12.72 -6.11
N PHE A 128 14.87 11.72 -5.62
CA PHE A 128 14.39 10.74 -4.64
C PHE A 128 13.15 9.98 -5.10
N SER A 129 13.18 9.52 -6.39
CA SER A 129 12.07 8.79 -6.97
C SER A 129 11.88 7.40 -6.35
N PHE A 130 12.97 6.63 -6.22
CA PHE A 130 12.92 5.22 -5.85
C PHE A 130 13.18 4.99 -4.35
N PRO A 131 12.36 4.15 -3.70
CA PRO A 131 11.05 3.65 -4.08
C PRO A 131 9.94 4.69 -3.82
N SER A 132 8.70 4.42 -4.31
CA SER A 132 7.56 5.29 -4.10
C SER A 132 7.04 5.21 -2.65
N GLY A 133 7.21 6.29 -1.88
CA GLY A 133 6.76 6.35 -0.49
C GLY A 133 5.24 6.28 -0.33
N HIS A 134 4.46 6.98 -1.17
CA HIS A 134 3.00 6.90 -1.17
C HIS A 134 2.53 5.47 -1.45
N THR A 135 3.11 4.79 -2.45
CA THR A 135 2.78 3.39 -2.75
C THR A 135 3.05 2.49 -1.54
N THR A 136 4.22 2.66 -0.92
CA THR A 136 4.57 1.92 0.30
C THR A 136 3.55 2.15 1.42
N SER A 137 3.17 3.41 1.66
CA SER A 137 2.17 3.76 2.69
C SER A 137 0.79 3.18 2.39
N PHE A 138 0.32 3.24 1.14
CA PHE A 138 -0.96 2.66 0.73
C PHE A 138 -0.99 1.14 0.95
N PHE A 139 0.03 0.42 0.48
CA PHE A 139 0.07 -1.03 0.62
C PHE A 139 0.26 -1.47 2.06
N ALA A 140 1.12 -0.79 2.83
CA ALA A 140 1.28 -1.10 4.25
C ALA A 140 -0.01 -0.85 5.03
N LEU A 141 -0.66 0.32 4.86
CA LEU A 141 -1.90 0.68 5.55
C LEU A 141 -3.03 -0.30 5.24
N PHE A 142 -3.34 -0.49 3.95
CA PHE A 142 -4.48 -1.32 3.57
C PHE A 142 -4.25 -2.79 3.87
N PHE A 143 -3.00 -3.26 3.85
CA PHE A 143 -2.70 -4.62 4.26
C PHE A 143 -2.77 -4.79 5.79
N VAL A 144 -2.32 -3.82 6.58
CA VAL A 144 -2.54 -3.81 8.04
C VAL A 144 -4.04 -3.89 8.36
N LEU A 145 -4.85 -3.04 7.73
CA LEU A 145 -6.30 -3.06 7.90
C LEU A 145 -6.91 -4.41 7.51
N CYS A 146 -6.46 -4.98 6.39
CA CYS A 146 -6.84 -6.31 5.94
C CYS A 146 -6.58 -7.37 7.03
N ILE A 147 -5.37 -7.42 7.57
CA ILE A 147 -4.97 -8.37 8.61
C ILE A 147 -5.82 -8.22 9.87
N ILE A 148 -6.01 -7.00 10.34
CA ILE A 148 -6.78 -6.73 11.56
C ILE A 148 -8.24 -7.16 11.36
N VAL A 149 -8.87 -6.72 10.28
CA VAL A 149 -10.29 -7.01 10.04
C VAL A 149 -10.54 -8.49 9.79
N THR A 150 -9.66 -9.16 9.02
CA THR A 150 -9.80 -10.61 8.78
C THR A 150 -9.62 -11.43 10.06
N ASN A 151 -8.75 -11.00 10.99
CA ASN A 151 -8.63 -11.62 12.31
C ASN A 151 -9.90 -11.45 13.16
N TYR A 152 -10.59 -10.30 13.06
CA TYR A 152 -11.88 -10.08 13.74
C TYR A 152 -13.04 -10.84 13.12
N LEU A 153 -13.03 -11.03 11.79
CA LEU A 153 -14.06 -11.75 11.06
C LEU A 153 -13.85 -13.26 11.04
N ALA A 154 -12.68 -13.75 11.46
CA ALA A 154 -12.37 -15.17 11.43
C ALA A 154 -13.34 -15.97 12.36
N PRO A 155 -14.08 -16.95 11.81
CA PRO A 155 -15.02 -17.74 12.60
C PRO A 155 -14.29 -18.59 13.62
N ASN A 156 -14.85 -18.66 14.84
CA ASN A 156 -14.30 -19.48 15.92
C ASN A 156 -14.50 -21.00 15.66
N ASN A 157 -15.48 -21.38 14.78
CA ASN A 157 -15.79 -22.77 14.45
C ASN A 157 -15.85 -22.99 12.93
N ALA A 158 -15.09 -23.93 12.41
CA ALA A 158 -14.87 -24.17 10.97
C ALA A 158 -15.92 -25.09 10.31
N GLY A 159 -17.15 -25.16 10.73
CA GLY A 159 -18.15 -26.10 10.21
C GLY A 159 -19.54 -25.57 9.85
N ASP A 160 -19.78 -24.28 10.03
CA ASP A 160 -21.12 -23.70 9.90
C ASP A 160 -21.29 -22.89 8.59
N LEU A 161 -22.51 -22.78 8.08
CA LEU A 161 -22.89 -21.91 6.95
C LEU A 161 -22.51 -20.45 7.20
N THR A 162 -22.51 -20.01 8.45
CA THR A 162 -21.98 -18.72 8.91
C THR A 162 -20.49 -18.55 8.60
N ALA A 163 -19.69 -19.61 8.70
CA ALA A 163 -18.27 -19.60 8.37
C ALA A 163 -18.03 -19.37 6.88
N LYS A 164 -18.83 -20.00 6.02
CA LYS A 164 -18.74 -19.84 4.54
C LYS A 164 -19.10 -18.40 4.13
N ARG A 165 -20.14 -17.83 4.74
CA ARG A 165 -20.55 -16.42 4.51
C ARG A 165 -19.50 -15.45 5.01
N SER A 166 -18.92 -15.68 6.18
CA SER A 166 -17.81 -14.88 6.75
C SER A 166 -16.59 -14.89 5.84
N ASN A 167 -16.22 -16.05 5.28
CA ASN A 167 -15.08 -16.15 4.35
C ASN A 167 -15.32 -15.38 3.04
N SER A 168 -16.54 -15.41 2.50
CA SER A 168 -16.88 -14.64 1.29
C SER A 168 -16.84 -13.14 1.53
N VAL A 169 -17.41 -12.65 2.63
CA VAL A 169 -17.34 -11.23 3.03
C VAL A 169 -15.91 -10.79 3.25
N SER A 170 -15.11 -11.63 3.91
CA SER A 170 -13.68 -11.38 4.11
C SER A 170 -12.93 -11.26 2.79
N GLY A 171 -13.19 -12.14 1.81
CA GLY A 171 -12.57 -12.10 0.49
C GLY A 171 -12.90 -10.82 -0.29
N LEU A 172 -14.17 -10.41 -0.31
CA LEU A 172 -14.60 -9.16 -0.94
C LEU A 172 -13.93 -7.93 -0.30
N LEU A 173 -13.86 -7.90 1.02
CA LEU A 173 -13.20 -6.80 1.73
C LEU A 173 -11.69 -6.74 1.44
N GLN A 174 -11.01 -7.88 1.39
CA GLN A 174 -9.61 -7.96 0.99
C GLN A 174 -9.39 -7.41 -0.42
N ALA A 175 -10.25 -7.80 -1.37
CA ALA A 175 -10.20 -7.30 -2.75
C ALA A 175 -10.44 -5.78 -2.80
N LEU A 176 -11.41 -5.26 -2.05
CA LEU A 176 -11.66 -3.82 -1.96
C LEU A 176 -10.45 -3.06 -1.42
N LEU A 177 -9.86 -3.52 -0.30
CA LEU A 177 -8.67 -2.90 0.30
C LEU A 177 -7.47 -2.95 -0.66
N PHE A 178 -7.30 -4.05 -1.40
CA PHE A 178 -6.28 -4.15 -2.44
C PHE A 178 -6.52 -3.15 -3.59
N VAL A 179 -7.75 -3.01 -4.06
CA VAL A 179 -8.11 -2.04 -5.11
C VAL A 179 -7.80 -0.62 -4.64
N LEU A 180 -8.17 -0.26 -3.41
CA LEU A 180 -7.84 1.05 -2.83
C LEU A 180 -6.32 1.27 -2.77
N ALA A 181 -5.54 0.29 -2.33
CA ALA A 181 -4.08 0.38 -2.33
C ALA A 181 -3.52 0.59 -3.75
N THR A 182 -4.04 -0.17 -4.72
CA THR A 182 -3.59 -0.12 -6.13
C THR A 182 -3.95 1.21 -6.79
N LEU A 183 -5.13 1.76 -6.54
CA LEU A 183 -5.51 3.10 -7.02
C LEU A 183 -4.56 4.18 -6.47
N GLY A 184 -4.18 4.07 -5.19
CA GLY A 184 -3.20 4.96 -4.58
C GLY A 184 -1.81 4.82 -5.18
N ALA A 185 -1.37 3.61 -5.46
CA ALA A 185 -0.11 3.34 -6.15
C ALA A 185 -0.11 3.86 -7.58
N TYR A 186 -1.20 3.60 -8.33
CA TYR A 186 -1.37 4.09 -9.69
C TYR A 186 -1.42 5.62 -9.77
N SER A 187 -2.00 6.30 -8.77
CA SER A 187 -2.01 7.76 -8.72
C SER A 187 -0.61 8.36 -8.87
N ARG A 188 0.44 7.65 -8.43
CA ARG A 188 1.83 8.15 -8.49
C ARG A 188 2.42 8.09 -9.89
N ILE A 189 2.00 7.12 -10.70
CA ILE A 189 2.37 7.05 -12.13
C ILE A 189 1.54 8.08 -12.91
N TYR A 190 0.23 8.09 -12.69
CA TYR A 190 -0.70 9.01 -13.36
C TYR A 190 -0.31 10.48 -13.17
N LEU A 191 0.10 10.89 -11.98
CA LEU A 191 0.54 12.24 -11.67
C LEU A 191 2.01 12.50 -12.07
N SER A 192 2.64 11.62 -12.81
CA SER A 192 4.05 11.71 -13.24
C SER A 192 5.03 11.97 -12.08
N GLN A 193 4.70 11.45 -10.89
CA GLN A 193 5.54 11.56 -9.69
C GLN A 193 6.55 10.43 -9.55
N HIS A 194 6.23 9.23 -10.08
CA HIS A 194 7.02 8.01 -9.96
C HIS A 194 6.91 7.15 -11.22
N PHE A 195 7.95 6.39 -11.52
CA PHE A 195 7.93 5.35 -12.53
C PHE A 195 7.29 4.05 -12.01
N ALA A 196 6.91 3.16 -12.93
CA ALA A 196 6.41 1.83 -12.57
C ALA A 196 7.39 1.03 -11.69
N ALA A 197 8.70 1.19 -11.89
CA ALA A 197 9.74 0.56 -11.06
C ALA A 197 9.69 1.04 -9.59
N ASP A 198 9.45 2.34 -9.38
CA ASP A 198 9.33 2.92 -8.04
C ASP A 198 8.09 2.39 -7.32
N VAL A 199 6.99 2.22 -8.07
CA VAL A 199 5.73 1.66 -7.60
C VAL A 199 5.88 0.18 -7.29
N PHE A 200 6.49 -0.60 -8.17
CA PHE A 200 6.82 -2.01 -7.95
C PHE A 200 7.58 -2.20 -6.62
N ALA A 201 8.67 -1.46 -6.42
CA ALA A 201 9.44 -1.52 -5.19
C ALA A 201 8.63 -1.06 -3.97
N GLY A 202 7.78 -0.04 -4.13
CA GLY A 202 6.88 0.42 -3.07
C GLY A 202 5.88 -0.64 -2.61
N VAL A 203 5.31 -1.42 -3.55
CA VAL A 203 4.43 -2.57 -3.22
C VAL A 203 5.19 -3.63 -2.44
N VAL A 204 6.38 -4.02 -2.93
CA VAL A 204 7.23 -5.04 -2.27
C VAL A 204 7.60 -4.62 -0.85
N VAL A 205 8.02 -3.37 -0.66
CA VAL A 205 8.37 -2.85 0.68
C VAL A 205 7.14 -2.81 1.59
N GLY A 206 6.02 -2.23 1.13
CA GLY A 206 4.80 -2.09 1.94
C GLY A 206 4.24 -3.44 2.40
N VAL A 207 4.12 -4.40 1.48
CA VAL A 207 3.63 -5.75 1.80
C VAL A 207 4.65 -6.52 2.62
N GLY A 208 5.93 -6.49 2.23
CA GLY A 208 7.00 -7.25 2.90
C GLY A 208 7.21 -6.83 4.35
N ILE A 209 7.33 -5.52 4.62
CA ILE A 209 7.49 -5.00 5.99
C ILE A 209 6.25 -5.31 6.84
N THR A 210 5.04 -5.20 6.28
CA THR A 210 3.81 -5.56 7.01
C THR A 210 3.80 -7.03 7.41
N ILE A 211 4.22 -7.94 6.52
CA ILE A 211 4.36 -9.38 6.85
C ILE A 211 5.40 -9.58 7.96
N CYS A 212 6.56 -8.95 7.86
CA CYS A 212 7.61 -9.06 8.88
C CYS A 212 7.10 -8.58 10.25
N CYS A 213 6.42 -7.44 10.29
CA CYS A 213 5.81 -6.94 11.52
C CYS A 213 4.75 -7.90 12.06
N TYR A 214 3.87 -8.44 11.21
CA TYR A 214 2.90 -9.43 11.66
C TYR A 214 3.55 -10.65 12.30
N VAL A 215 4.59 -11.22 11.68
CA VAL A 215 5.33 -12.39 12.21
C VAL A 215 5.95 -12.09 13.58
N LEU A 216 6.39 -10.87 13.81
CA LEU A 216 6.91 -10.45 15.11
C LEU A 216 5.79 -10.30 16.15
N PHE A 217 4.71 -9.62 15.79
CA PHE A 217 3.62 -9.28 16.71
C PHE A 217 2.66 -10.42 17.00
N CYS A 218 2.46 -11.37 16.09
CA CYS A 218 1.61 -12.55 16.35
C CYS A 218 2.08 -13.41 17.54
N ARG A 219 3.35 -13.30 17.94
CA ARG A 219 3.91 -13.97 19.13
C ARG A 219 3.37 -13.40 20.43
N PHE A 220 2.76 -12.23 20.39
CA PHE A 220 2.25 -11.52 21.56
C PHE A 220 0.72 -11.51 21.65
N GLU A 221 0.01 -12.15 20.69
CA GLU A 221 -1.47 -12.14 20.63
C GLU A 221 -2.13 -12.69 21.91
N ASP A 222 -1.46 -13.63 22.64
CA ASP A 222 -1.96 -14.19 23.90
C ASP A 222 -1.60 -13.36 25.14
N ARG A 223 -0.81 -12.31 24.98
CA ARG A 223 -0.37 -11.47 26.10
C ARG A 223 -1.48 -10.51 26.55
N LYS A 224 -1.62 -10.30 27.87
CA LYS A 224 -2.63 -9.41 28.45
C LYS A 224 -2.52 -7.98 27.92
N TRP A 225 -1.31 -7.45 27.79
CA TRP A 225 -1.07 -6.11 27.26
C TRP A 225 -1.53 -5.97 25.81
N TYR A 226 -1.33 -6.99 24.96
CA TYR A 226 -1.75 -6.97 23.56
C TYR A 226 -3.26 -6.82 23.44
N ASN A 227 -4.01 -7.53 24.27
CA ASN A 227 -5.47 -7.58 24.28
C ASN A 227 -6.12 -6.46 25.11
N TYR A 228 -5.33 -5.61 25.75
CA TYR A 228 -5.85 -4.47 26.50
C TYR A 228 -6.55 -3.48 25.56
N ARG A 229 -7.67 -2.91 26.04
CA ARG A 229 -8.43 -1.86 25.32
C ARG A 229 -8.56 -0.65 26.22
N LEU A 230 -8.26 0.53 25.69
CA LEU A 230 -8.40 1.80 26.44
C LEU A 230 -9.86 2.10 26.76
N PHE A 231 -10.73 1.92 25.77
CA PHE A 231 -12.18 2.06 25.97
C PHE A 231 -12.83 0.67 25.99
N LYS A 232 -13.21 0.20 27.18
CA LYS A 232 -14.03 -1.00 27.34
C LYS A 232 -15.45 -0.67 26.87
N LYS A 233 -16.03 -1.42 25.92
CA LYS A 233 -17.48 -1.44 25.79
C LYS A 233 -18.06 -1.92 27.13
N LYS A 234 -18.88 -1.09 27.75
CA LYS A 234 -19.78 -1.53 28.85
C LYS A 234 -20.76 -2.56 28.33
#